data_774306f75696aa3db365c2f6a602c625
#
_entry.id   774306f75696aa3db365c2f6a602c625
#
_cell.length_a   1.000
_cell.length_b   1.000
_cell.length_c   1.000
_cell.angle_alpha   90.00
_cell.angle_beta   90.00
_cell.angle_gamma   90.00
#
_symmetry.space_group_name_H-M   'P 1'
#
loop_
_entity.id
_entity.type
_entity.pdbx_description
1 polymer ?
#
loop_
_entity_poly.entity_id
_entity_poly.type
_entity_poly.pdbx_seq_one_letter_code
_entity_poly.pdbx_strand_id
1 'polypeptide(L)'
;MPNIFEGAHLSDNAKVTGDALVFGNCRIFGNARIYGDAQVYEDSHISGNALVYSDGRVYGTARVYGEAQVAGQSRVYGDARIFGNGFIHGQAQIHGAAQVSGSAQIFGTAQVFGEAAVAGNARVYGNARISGDARVYGDVQIRGFALIESSQHWFSFTQGNETMSVYRSSRPGGFEINIEGQEATIDLLDEDLGRFVQKTIEANFDLTKKGSATTSALRR
;
A
#
# COMPACT_ATOMS: atom_id res chain seq x y z
N MET A 1 16.07 15.80 22.77
CA MET A 1 17.05 14.68 22.83
C MET A 1 16.30 13.42 22.42
N PRO A 2 16.88 12.53 21.61
CA PRO A 2 16.21 11.30 21.26
C PRO A 2 15.87 10.49 22.52
N ASN A 3 14.64 10.06 22.66
CA ASN A 3 14.19 9.31 23.82
C ASN A 3 14.26 7.81 23.49
N ILE A 4 15.35 7.17 23.93
CA ILE A 4 15.55 5.72 23.85
C ILE A 4 15.37 5.16 25.25
N PHE A 5 14.40 4.27 25.39
CA PHE A 5 14.04 3.71 26.69
C PHE A 5 14.56 2.27 26.83
N GLU A 6 14.50 1.76 28.04
CA GLU A 6 14.93 0.41 28.39
C GLU A 6 14.25 -0.65 27.51
N GLY A 7 15.02 -1.66 27.11
CA GLY A 7 14.60 -2.74 26.24
C GLY A 7 14.91 -2.53 24.74
N ALA A 8 15.06 -1.28 24.30
CA ALA A 8 15.41 -0.99 22.91
C ALA A 8 16.91 -1.27 22.63
N HIS A 9 17.18 -1.97 21.55
CA HIS A 9 18.53 -2.34 21.14
C HIS A 9 18.93 -1.60 19.85
N LEU A 10 19.94 -0.72 19.99
CA LEU A 10 20.59 -0.07 18.86
C LEU A 10 22.00 -0.66 18.68
N SER A 11 22.34 -0.96 17.42
CA SER A 11 23.69 -1.44 17.07
C SER A 11 24.14 -0.91 15.71
N ASP A 12 25.39 -1.18 15.39
CA ASP A 12 26.06 -0.71 14.17
C ASP A 12 26.07 0.83 14.06
N ASN A 13 25.64 1.35 12.90
CA ASN A 13 25.56 2.77 12.63
C ASN A 13 24.14 3.34 12.79
N ALA A 14 23.24 2.61 13.45
CA ALA A 14 21.86 3.04 13.65
C ALA A 14 21.79 4.35 14.44
N LYS A 15 20.91 5.25 14.03
CA LYS A 15 20.78 6.57 14.63
C LYS A 15 19.33 6.91 14.97
N VAL A 16 19.14 7.40 16.18
CA VAL A 16 17.86 7.99 16.63
C VAL A 16 18.13 9.46 16.94
N THR A 17 17.38 10.36 16.32
CA THR A 17 17.56 11.82 16.46
C THR A 17 16.23 12.56 16.52
N GLY A 18 16.24 13.86 16.79
CA GLY A 18 15.01 14.65 16.95
C GLY A 18 14.27 14.27 18.22
N ASP A 19 12.94 14.31 18.17
CA ASP A 19 12.05 13.95 19.26
C ASP A 19 11.50 12.52 19.12
N ALA A 20 12.17 11.70 18.32
CA ALA A 20 11.80 10.31 18.09
C ALA A 20 11.79 9.49 19.39
N LEU A 21 10.80 8.64 19.53
CA LEU A 21 10.61 7.74 20.68
C LEU A 21 10.90 6.29 20.28
N VAL A 22 11.81 5.65 20.99
CA VAL A 22 12.18 4.25 20.77
C VAL A 22 12.09 3.49 22.10
N PHE A 23 11.24 2.49 22.20
CA PHE A 23 11.00 1.77 23.45
C PHE A 23 10.51 0.32 23.21
N GLY A 24 10.42 -0.47 24.27
CA GLY A 24 10.13 -1.89 24.17
C GLY A 24 11.34 -2.70 23.71
N ASN A 25 11.14 -3.89 23.16
CA ASN A 25 12.22 -4.80 22.75
C ASN A 25 12.62 -4.61 21.27
N CYS A 26 12.40 -3.43 20.72
CA CYS A 26 12.71 -3.18 19.31
C CYS A 26 14.21 -3.27 19.02
N ARG A 27 14.52 -3.67 17.79
CA ARG A 27 15.91 -3.80 17.32
C ARG A 27 16.16 -2.89 16.14
N ILE A 28 17.11 -1.99 16.25
CA ILE A 28 17.47 -1.03 15.22
C ILE A 28 18.95 -1.19 14.91
N PHE A 29 19.30 -1.55 13.69
CA PHE A 29 20.68 -1.88 13.33
C PHE A 29 21.02 -1.53 11.87
N GLY A 30 22.26 -1.75 11.47
CA GLY A 30 22.77 -1.30 10.18
C GLY A 30 22.94 0.22 10.14
N ASN A 31 22.49 0.86 9.08
CA ASN A 31 22.51 2.32 8.89
C ASN A 31 21.11 2.94 9.08
N ALA A 32 20.22 2.25 9.76
CA ALA A 32 18.84 2.70 9.97
C ALA A 32 18.79 4.05 10.70
N ARG A 33 17.84 4.90 10.32
CA ARG A 33 17.68 6.23 10.93
C ARG A 33 16.24 6.44 11.35
N ILE A 34 16.06 6.81 12.61
CA ILE A 34 14.77 7.17 13.20
C ILE A 34 14.87 8.64 13.61
N TYR A 35 13.98 9.49 13.11
CA TYR A 35 14.07 10.93 13.40
C TYR A 35 12.72 11.66 13.30
N GLY A 36 12.71 12.93 13.67
CA GLY A 36 11.47 13.71 13.81
C GLY A 36 10.71 13.26 15.04
N ASP A 37 9.40 13.12 14.93
CA ASP A 37 8.48 12.66 15.97
C ASP A 37 8.13 11.17 15.82
N ALA A 38 8.95 10.40 15.10
CA ALA A 38 8.74 8.99 14.81
C ALA A 38 8.71 8.12 16.08
N GLN A 39 7.90 7.07 16.04
CA GLN A 39 7.77 6.13 17.14
C GLN A 39 8.06 4.71 16.68
N VAL A 40 9.00 4.04 17.34
CA VAL A 40 9.37 2.64 17.08
C VAL A 40 9.32 1.89 18.41
N TYR A 41 8.48 0.88 18.49
CA TYR A 41 8.26 0.20 19.79
C TYR A 41 7.81 -1.26 19.65
N GLU A 42 7.59 -1.88 20.80
CA GLU A 42 7.32 -3.31 20.93
C GLU A 42 8.49 -4.16 20.39
N ASP A 43 8.24 -5.24 19.66
CA ASP A 43 9.24 -6.18 19.14
C ASP A 43 9.63 -5.87 17.68
N SER A 44 9.46 -4.62 17.23
CA SER A 44 9.73 -4.23 15.85
C SER A 44 11.21 -4.25 15.47
N HIS A 45 11.49 -4.45 14.18
CA HIS A 45 12.84 -4.54 13.65
C HIS A 45 13.05 -3.54 12.52
N ILE A 46 14.02 -2.65 12.68
CA ILE A 46 14.41 -1.67 11.66
C ILE A 46 15.86 -1.90 11.28
N SER A 47 16.17 -2.07 9.99
CA SER A 47 17.53 -2.41 9.58
C SER A 47 17.90 -1.95 8.16
N GLY A 48 19.15 -2.20 7.77
CA GLY A 48 19.66 -1.73 6.49
C GLY A 48 19.83 -0.22 6.48
N ASN A 49 19.38 0.44 5.43
CA ASN A 49 19.33 1.90 5.28
C ASN A 49 17.91 2.46 5.51
N ALA A 50 17.06 1.72 6.21
CA ALA A 50 15.67 2.10 6.41
C ALA A 50 15.51 3.41 7.18
N LEU A 51 14.49 4.17 6.83
CA LEU A 51 14.17 5.46 7.45
C LEU A 51 12.76 5.42 8.07
N VAL A 52 12.64 5.83 9.33
CA VAL A 52 11.35 6.10 9.98
C VAL A 52 11.37 7.53 10.47
N TYR A 53 10.48 8.39 9.97
CA TYR A 53 10.58 9.82 10.25
C TYR A 53 9.23 10.54 10.24
N SER A 54 9.26 11.83 10.56
CA SER A 54 8.06 12.62 10.87
C SER A 54 7.27 11.95 11.99
N ASP A 55 5.96 11.75 11.87
CA ASP A 55 5.11 11.06 12.84
C ASP A 55 4.93 9.54 12.54
N GLY A 56 5.81 8.96 11.72
CA GLY A 56 5.75 7.55 11.32
C GLY A 56 5.85 6.59 12.52
N ARG A 57 5.01 5.58 12.54
CA ARG A 57 4.97 4.60 13.64
C ARG A 57 5.21 3.19 13.16
N VAL A 58 6.13 2.48 13.81
CA VAL A 58 6.41 1.07 13.55
C VAL A 58 6.37 0.31 14.87
N TYR A 59 5.51 -0.71 14.96
CA TYR A 59 5.30 -1.45 16.20
C TYR A 59 4.79 -2.89 15.95
N GLY A 60 4.52 -3.64 17.01
CA GLY A 60 4.26 -5.06 16.89
C GLY A 60 5.56 -5.81 16.59
N THR A 61 5.49 -6.80 15.72
CA THR A 61 6.63 -7.56 15.20
C THR A 61 7.03 -7.11 13.79
N ALA A 62 6.60 -5.91 13.39
CA ALA A 62 6.82 -5.36 12.06
C ALA A 62 8.30 -5.20 11.72
N ARG A 63 8.63 -5.37 10.44
CA ARG A 63 10.00 -5.29 9.94
C ARG A 63 10.11 -4.27 8.81
N VAL A 64 11.02 -3.32 8.96
CA VAL A 64 11.32 -2.30 7.93
C VAL A 64 12.81 -2.40 7.62
N TYR A 65 13.16 -2.72 6.37
CA TYR A 65 14.57 -2.97 6.03
C TYR A 65 14.89 -2.64 4.55
N GLY A 66 16.14 -2.77 4.17
CA GLY A 66 16.61 -2.30 2.88
C GLY A 66 16.73 -0.78 2.86
N GLU A 67 16.14 -0.14 1.88
CA GLU A 67 16.04 1.32 1.74
C GLU A 67 14.60 1.82 1.96
N ALA A 68 13.79 1.03 2.65
CA ALA A 68 12.38 1.33 2.90
C ALA A 68 12.20 2.57 3.78
N GLN A 69 11.12 3.29 3.55
CA GLN A 69 10.80 4.52 4.26
C GLN A 69 9.39 4.50 4.83
N VAL A 70 9.25 4.91 6.08
CA VAL A 70 7.97 5.08 6.78
C VAL A 70 7.90 6.51 7.31
N ALA A 71 6.94 7.29 6.84
CA ALA A 71 6.89 8.73 7.11
C ALA A 71 5.45 9.26 7.28
N GLY A 72 5.34 10.55 7.59
CA GLY A 72 4.06 11.18 7.85
C GLY A 72 3.40 10.54 9.06
N GLN A 73 2.09 10.44 9.06
CA GLN A 73 1.29 9.81 10.12
C GLN A 73 1.01 8.32 9.84
N SER A 74 1.82 7.69 9.02
CA SER A 74 1.63 6.30 8.63
C SER A 74 1.93 5.33 9.78
N ARG A 75 1.33 4.14 9.70
CA ARG A 75 1.46 3.09 10.72
C ARG A 75 1.80 1.77 10.06
N VAL A 76 2.84 1.11 10.55
CA VAL A 76 3.26 -0.23 10.14
C VAL A 76 3.29 -1.11 11.38
N TYR A 77 2.48 -2.16 11.43
CA TYR A 77 2.34 -2.95 12.65
C TYR A 77 1.91 -4.42 12.40
N GLY A 78 1.79 -5.19 13.47
CA GLY A 78 1.62 -6.64 13.36
C GLY A 78 2.86 -7.28 12.78
N ASP A 79 2.72 -8.25 11.92
CA ASP A 79 3.82 -8.97 11.24
C ASP A 79 4.20 -8.36 9.87
N ALA A 80 3.80 -7.13 9.62
CA ALA A 80 4.01 -6.45 8.34
C ALA A 80 5.49 -6.30 7.99
N ARG A 81 5.80 -6.38 6.69
CA ARG A 81 7.17 -6.27 6.18
C ARG A 81 7.25 -5.22 5.08
N ILE A 82 8.09 -4.21 5.29
CA ILE A 82 8.38 -3.18 4.30
C ILE A 82 9.85 -3.29 3.91
N PHE A 83 10.15 -3.45 2.63
CA PHE A 83 11.53 -3.65 2.20
C PHE A 83 11.80 -3.18 0.77
N GLY A 84 13.04 -3.33 0.31
CA GLY A 84 13.46 -2.69 -0.93
C GLY A 84 13.45 -1.18 -0.78
N ASN A 85 12.84 -0.47 -1.70
CA ASN A 85 12.62 0.98 -1.70
C ASN A 85 11.15 1.33 -1.37
N GLY A 86 10.41 0.44 -0.67
CA GLY A 86 9.01 0.66 -0.32
C GLY A 86 8.81 1.95 0.47
N PHE A 87 7.88 2.80 0.06
CA PHE A 87 7.62 4.08 0.70
C PHE A 87 6.19 4.18 1.22
N ILE A 88 6.06 4.24 2.53
CA ILE A 88 4.78 4.37 3.23
C ILE A 88 4.69 5.77 3.82
N HIS A 89 3.67 6.54 3.45
CA HIS A 89 3.52 7.91 3.95
C HIS A 89 2.06 8.37 4.04
N GLY A 90 1.85 9.66 4.35
CA GLY A 90 0.50 10.18 4.61
C GLY A 90 -0.06 9.57 5.89
N GLN A 91 -1.23 9.01 5.83
CA GLN A 91 -1.92 8.33 6.92
C GLN A 91 -2.13 6.83 6.61
N ALA A 92 -1.33 6.27 5.72
CA ALA A 92 -1.44 4.89 5.30
C ALA A 92 -1.21 3.90 6.46
N GLN A 93 -1.87 2.76 6.40
CA GLN A 93 -1.75 1.72 7.41
C GLN A 93 -1.39 0.39 6.75
N ILE A 94 -0.31 -0.24 7.22
CA ILE A 94 0.14 -1.54 6.77
C ILE A 94 0.17 -2.47 7.98
N HIS A 95 -0.57 -3.57 7.94
CA HIS A 95 -0.66 -4.45 9.10
C HIS A 95 -0.99 -5.92 8.74
N GLY A 96 -1.15 -6.75 9.78
CA GLY A 96 -1.23 -8.19 9.58
C GLY A 96 0.10 -8.73 9.08
N ALA A 97 0.11 -9.68 8.17
CA ALA A 97 1.28 -10.23 7.52
C ALA A 97 1.56 -9.59 6.13
N ALA A 98 1.04 -8.39 5.90
CA ALA A 98 1.17 -7.68 4.63
C ALA A 98 2.63 -7.36 4.26
N GLN A 99 2.92 -7.37 2.97
CA GLN A 99 4.26 -7.09 2.44
C GLN A 99 4.23 -5.95 1.43
N VAL A 100 5.14 -4.99 1.60
CA VAL A 100 5.35 -3.92 0.62
C VAL A 100 6.82 -3.91 0.21
N SER A 101 7.09 -3.98 -1.09
CA SER A 101 8.46 -4.14 -1.60
C SER A 101 8.67 -3.47 -2.96
N GLY A 102 9.88 -3.65 -3.51
CA GLY A 102 10.26 -2.94 -4.74
C GLY A 102 10.31 -1.44 -4.49
N SER A 103 9.77 -0.66 -5.38
CA SER A 103 9.59 0.80 -5.28
C SER A 103 8.12 1.19 -5.06
N ALA A 104 7.34 0.29 -4.47
CA ALA A 104 5.93 0.53 -4.22
C ALA A 104 5.70 1.69 -3.25
N GLN A 105 4.68 2.49 -3.51
CA GLN A 105 4.30 3.65 -2.69
C GLN A 105 2.88 3.48 -2.17
N ILE A 106 2.72 3.56 -0.85
CA ILE A 106 1.41 3.49 -0.20
C ILE A 106 1.17 4.78 0.57
N PHE A 107 0.13 5.52 0.24
CA PHE A 107 -0.11 6.84 0.84
C PHE A 107 -1.60 7.24 0.91
N GLY A 108 -1.86 8.48 1.32
CA GLY A 108 -3.22 8.90 1.65
C GLY A 108 -3.70 8.19 2.90
N THR A 109 -4.90 7.65 2.87
CA THR A 109 -5.49 6.84 3.94
C THR A 109 -5.58 5.36 3.55
N ALA A 110 -4.79 4.93 2.56
CA ALA A 110 -4.81 3.56 2.06
C ALA A 110 -4.43 2.53 3.14
N GLN A 111 -5.01 1.35 3.04
CA GLN A 111 -4.77 0.25 3.95
C GLN A 111 -4.31 -1.00 3.18
N VAL A 112 -3.25 -1.64 3.65
CA VAL A 112 -2.77 -2.93 3.14
C VAL A 112 -2.64 -3.89 4.32
N PHE A 113 -3.37 -5.00 4.29
CA PHE A 113 -3.45 -5.89 5.45
C PHE A 113 -3.75 -7.35 5.08
N GLY A 114 -3.83 -8.23 6.08
CA GLY A 114 -3.94 -9.65 5.84
C GLY A 114 -2.60 -10.22 5.37
N GLU A 115 -2.59 -11.02 4.34
CA GLU A 115 -1.40 -11.57 3.68
C GLU A 115 -1.09 -10.86 2.35
N ALA A 116 -1.70 -9.70 2.13
CA ALA A 116 -1.59 -8.95 0.88
C ALA A 116 -0.15 -8.53 0.58
N ALA A 117 0.22 -8.53 -0.70
CA ALA A 117 1.53 -8.09 -1.16
C ALA A 117 1.40 -6.99 -2.22
N VAL A 118 2.14 -5.90 -2.02
CA VAL A 118 2.25 -4.80 -2.98
C VAL A 118 3.73 -4.63 -3.37
N ALA A 119 4.02 -4.68 -4.66
CA ALA A 119 5.40 -4.71 -5.15
C ALA A 119 5.58 -3.99 -6.50
N GLY A 120 6.80 -3.99 -7.01
CA GLY A 120 7.13 -3.28 -8.26
C GLY A 120 7.14 -1.76 -8.02
N ASN A 121 6.59 -1.01 -8.96
CA ASN A 121 6.41 0.45 -8.87
C ASN A 121 4.94 0.81 -8.54
N ALA A 122 4.18 -0.12 -8.00
CA ALA A 122 2.76 0.06 -7.72
C ALA A 122 2.52 1.25 -6.77
N ARG A 123 1.49 2.03 -7.05
CA ARG A 123 1.07 3.17 -6.22
C ARG A 123 -0.34 2.90 -5.70
N VAL A 124 -0.49 2.86 -4.38
CA VAL A 124 -1.79 2.63 -3.71
C VAL A 124 -2.11 3.83 -2.83
N TYR A 125 -3.21 4.51 -3.09
CA TYR A 125 -3.52 5.75 -2.40
C TYR A 125 -5.02 6.07 -2.29
N GLY A 126 -5.35 7.23 -1.74
CA GLY A 126 -6.73 7.57 -1.40
C GLY A 126 -7.24 6.70 -0.26
N ASN A 127 -8.44 6.18 -0.39
CA ASN A 127 -9.09 5.29 0.58
C ASN A 127 -9.01 3.80 0.14
N ALA A 128 -8.06 3.44 -0.72
CA ALA A 128 -7.91 2.09 -1.24
C ALA A 128 -7.62 1.06 -0.12
N ARG A 129 -8.18 -0.12 -0.24
CA ARG A 129 -7.97 -1.23 0.69
C ARG A 129 -7.52 -2.46 -0.07
N ILE A 130 -6.35 -2.96 0.28
CA ILE A 130 -5.77 -4.20 -0.26
C ILE A 130 -5.68 -5.20 0.89
N SER A 131 -6.29 -6.36 0.77
CA SER A 131 -6.39 -7.31 1.86
C SER A 131 -6.44 -8.76 1.37
N GLY A 132 -6.67 -9.69 2.28
CA GLY A 132 -6.70 -11.11 1.95
C GLY A 132 -5.33 -11.59 1.48
N ASP A 133 -5.31 -12.34 0.40
CA ASP A 133 -4.11 -12.85 -0.29
C ASP A 133 -3.78 -12.05 -1.57
N ALA A 134 -4.34 -10.87 -1.72
CA ALA A 134 -4.19 -10.03 -2.91
C ALA A 134 -2.72 -9.72 -3.22
N ARG A 135 -2.37 -9.79 -4.49
CA ARG A 135 -1.04 -9.42 -4.99
C ARG A 135 -1.16 -8.32 -6.03
N VAL A 136 -0.57 -7.17 -5.74
CA VAL A 136 -0.55 -5.99 -6.61
C VAL A 136 0.91 -5.71 -6.99
N TYR A 137 1.21 -5.63 -8.28
CA TYR A 137 2.58 -5.47 -8.76
C TYR A 137 2.64 -4.73 -10.10
N GLY A 138 3.85 -4.39 -10.53
CA GLY A 138 4.08 -3.64 -11.78
C GLY A 138 3.95 -2.13 -11.56
N ASP A 139 3.55 -1.41 -12.60
CA ASP A 139 3.43 0.05 -12.62
C ASP A 139 2.00 0.54 -12.35
N VAL A 140 1.19 -0.29 -11.73
CA VAL A 140 -0.24 -0.04 -11.49
C VAL A 140 -0.49 1.08 -10.50
N GLN A 141 -1.54 1.86 -10.76
CA GLN A 141 -2.05 2.85 -9.81
C GLN A 141 -3.43 2.45 -9.32
N ILE A 142 -3.56 2.25 -8.02
CA ILE A 142 -4.80 1.88 -7.33
C ILE A 142 -5.16 2.98 -6.35
N ARG A 143 -6.34 3.54 -6.51
CA ARG A 143 -6.76 4.71 -5.74
C ARG A 143 -8.25 4.68 -5.39
N GLY A 144 -8.74 5.80 -4.88
CA GLY A 144 -10.17 6.01 -4.64
C GLY A 144 -10.68 5.08 -3.54
N PHE A 145 -11.69 4.33 -3.84
CA PHE A 145 -12.33 3.38 -2.93
C PHE A 145 -12.09 1.93 -3.37
N ALA A 146 -10.96 1.65 -3.99
CA ALA A 146 -10.56 0.31 -4.39
C ALA A 146 -10.69 -0.70 -3.25
N LEU A 147 -11.21 -1.87 -3.55
CA LEU A 147 -11.37 -2.98 -2.62
C LEU A 147 -10.82 -4.26 -3.26
N ILE A 148 -9.56 -4.57 -2.98
CA ILE A 148 -8.84 -5.68 -3.56
C ILE A 148 -8.56 -6.72 -2.48
N GLU A 149 -9.23 -7.86 -2.54
CA GLU A 149 -9.14 -8.94 -1.56
C GLU A 149 -8.46 -10.19 -2.14
N SER A 150 -8.29 -10.22 -3.46
CA SER A 150 -7.55 -11.25 -4.19
C SER A 150 -6.91 -10.68 -5.44
N SER A 151 -5.98 -11.42 -6.04
CA SER A 151 -5.30 -11.00 -7.28
C SER A 151 -6.23 -10.92 -8.50
N GLN A 152 -7.44 -11.47 -8.40
CA GLN A 152 -8.46 -11.40 -9.46
C GLN A 152 -9.31 -10.11 -9.40
N HIS A 153 -9.19 -9.31 -8.35
CA HIS A 153 -9.96 -8.09 -8.17
C HIS A 153 -9.35 -6.86 -8.87
N TRP A 154 -8.30 -7.05 -9.64
CA TRP A 154 -7.69 -6.01 -10.44
C TRP A 154 -6.96 -6.58 -11.65
N PHE A 155 -6.79 -5.76 -12.67
CA PHE A 155 -5.87 -6.01 -13.79
C PHE A 155 -5.34 -4.69 -14.33
N SER A 156 -4.24 -4.73 -15.02
CA SER A 156 -3.70 -3.58 -15.73
C SER A 156 -3.20 -4.01 -17.12
N PHE A 157 -3.20 -3.08 -18.03
CA PHE A 157 -2.62 -3.24 -19.35
C PHE A 157 -2.09 -1.89 -19.84
N THR A 158 -1.17 -1.94 -20.78
CA THR A 158 -0.55 -0.75 -21.35
C THR A 158 -0.94 -0.65 -22.82
N GLN A 159 -1.40 0.52 -23.23
CA GLN A 159 -1.67 0.87 -24.63
C GLN A 159 -0.87 2.10 -25.00
N GLY A 160 0.06 1.97 -25.97
CA GLY A 160 1.02 3.04 -26.25
C GLY A 160 1.91 3.32 -25.03
N ASN A 161 1.90 4.53 -24.52
CA ASN A 161 2.65 4.96 -23.34
C ASN A 161 1.79 5.03 -22.06
N GLU A 162 0.51 4.74 -22.15
CA GLU A 162 -0.42 4.87 -21.03
C GLU A 162 -0.68 3.52 -20.36
N THR A 163 -0.63 3.48 -19.05
CA THR A 163 -1.01 2.32 -18.24
C THR A 163 -2.40 2.52 -17.66
N MET A 164 -3.29 1.62 -18.02
CA MET A 164 -4.65 1.57 -17.49
C MET A 164 -4.72 0.51 -16.40
N SER A 165 -5.38 0.86 -15.30
CA SER A 165 -5.65 -0.05 -14.19
C SER A 165 -7.15 -0.12 -13.95
N VAL A 166 -7.67 -1.32 -13.88
CA VAL A 166 -9.08 -1.59 -13.56
C VAL A 166 -9.12 -2.41 -12.28
N TYR A 167 -9.92 -2.00 -11.32
CA TYR A 167 -9.97 -2.66 -10.03
C TYR A 167 -11.36 -2.59 -9.40
N ARG A 168 -11.65 -3.58 -8.58
CA ARG A 168 -12.87 -3.64 -7.80
C ARG A 168 -12.95 -2.47 -6.83
N SER A 169 -14.13 -1.88 -6.69
CA SER A 169 -14.39 -0.74 -5.82
C SER A 169 -15.61 -0.98 -4.93
N SER A 170 -15.66 -0.29 -3.80
CA SER A 170 -16.84 -0.23 -2.94
C SER A 170 -17.87 0.81 -3.41
N ARG A 171 -17.55 1.60 -4.44
CA ARG A 171 -18.49 2.55 -5.06
C ARG A 171 -19.60 1.84 -5.83
N PRO A 172 -20.75 2.51 -6.08
CA PRO A 172 -21.74 2.03 -7.02
C PRO A 172 -21.09 1.71 -8.39
N GLY A 173 -21.45 0.57 -8.96
CA GLY A 173 -20.82 0.05 -10.19
C GLY A 173 -19.81 -1.07 -9.92
N GLY A 174 -19.22 -1.14 -8.72
CA GLY A 174 -18.39 -2.27 -8.27
C GLY A 174 -16.97 -2.28 -8.81
N PHE A 175 -16.57 -1.34 -9.66
CA PHE A 175 -15.20 -1.20 -10.17
C PHE A 175 -14.85 0.27 -10.44
N GLU A 176 -13.57 0.55 -10.57
CA GLU A 176 -13.00 1.83 -11.00
C GLU A 176 -11.96 1.60 -12.10
N ILE A 177 -11.87 2.54 -13.03
CA ILE A 177 -10.86 2.58 -14.09
C ILE A 177 -9.95 3.77 -13.82
N ASN A 178 -8.68 3.56 -13.93
CA ASN A 178 -7.66 4.58 -13.77
C ASN A 178 -6.70 4.56 -14.95
N ILE A 179 -6.54 5.70 -15.63
CA ILE A 179 -5.58 5.91 -16.70
C ILE A 179 -4.59 6.95 -16.21
N GLU A 180 -3.31 6.58 -16.10
CA GLU A 180 -2.21 7.47 -15.65
C GLU A 180 -2.51 8.29 -14.36
N GLY A 181 -3.27 7.72 -13.44
CA GLY A 181 -3.64 8.42 -12.20
C GLY A 181 -4.92 9.23 -12.28
N GLN A 182 -5.61 9.27 -13.41
CA GLN A 182 -6.91 9.91 -13.57
C GLN A 182 -8.04 8.89 -13.57
N GLU A 183 -9.16 9.23 -12.95
CA GLU A 183 -10.37 8.40 -12.99
C GLU A 183 -10.97 8.46 -14.39
N ALA A 184 -11.33 7.31 -14.93
CA ALA A 184 -11.94 7.17 -16.25
C ALA A 184 -13.19 6.29 -16.18
N THR A 185 -14.02 6.34 -17.21
CA THR A 185 -15.17 5.46 -17.41
C THR A 185 -15.01 4.69 -18.71
N ILE A 186 -15.73 3.57 -18.84
CA ILE A 186 -15.69 2.76 -20.07
C ILE A 186 -16.09 3.59 -21.29
N ASP A 187 -17.01 4.53 -21.13
CA ASP A 187 -17.50 5.39 -22.23
C ASP A 187 -16.43 6.35 -22.79
N LEU A 188 -15.35 6.58 -22.05
CA LEU A 188 -14.20 7.39 -22.50
C LEU A 188 -13.17 6.57 -23.29
N LEU A 189 -13.31 5.25 -23.31
CA LEU A 189 -12.44 4.35 -24.07
C LEU A 189 -12.92 4.24 -25.51
N ASP A 190 -12.00 3.95 -26.42
CA ASP A 190 -12.41 3.56 -27.77
C ASP A 190 -13.25 2.27 -27.74
N GLU A 191 -14.02 2.02 -28.80
CA GLU A 191 -15.03 0.96 -28.81
C GLU A 191 -14.42 -0.44 -28.56
N ASP A 192 -13.26 -0.72 -29.12
CA ASP A 192 -12.60 -2.04 -28.99
C ASP A 192 -12.01 -2.22 -27.58
N LEU A 193 -11.37 -1.19 -27.04
CA LEU A 193 -10.83 -1.19 -25.70
C LEU A 193 -11.94 -1.24 -24.65
N GLY A 194 -12.98 -0.46 -24.81
CA GLY A 194 -14.16 -0.50 -23.94
C GLY A 194 -14.79 -1.88 -23.90
N ARG A 195 -14.93 -2.54 -25.03
CA ARG A 195 -15.45 -3.91 -25.15
C ARG A 195 -14.52 -4.94 -24.49
N PHE A 196 -13.20 -4.79 -24.62
CA PHE A 196 -12.22 -5.64 -23.97
C PHE A 196 -12.28 -5.49 -22.45
N VAL A 197 -12.26 -4.26 -21.93
CA VAL A 197 -12.36 -3.95 -20.50
C VAL A 197 -13.65 -4.52 -19.93
N GLN A 198 -14.78 -4.31 -20.59
CA GLN A 198 -16.09 -4.83 -20.18
C GLN A 198 -16.09 -6.35 -20.03
N LYS A 199 -15.62 -7.07 -21.06
CA LYS A 199 -15.54 -8.54 -21.02
C LYS A 199 -14.61 -9.03 -19.90
N THR A 200 -13.52 -8.32 -19.67
CA THR A 200 -12.56 -8.68 -18.61
C THR A 200 -13.16 -8.44 -17.23
N ILE A 201 -13.91 -7.36 -17.04
CA ILE A 201 -14.66 -7.09 -15.81
C ILE A 201 -15.70 -8.20 -15.55
N GLU A 202 -16.50 -8.55 -16.56
CA GLU A 202 -17.49 -9.61 -16.45
C GLU A 202 -16.88 -10.98 -16.11
N ALA A 203 -15.69 -11.27 -16.65
CA ALA A 203 -14.99 -12.53 -16.42
C ALA A 203 -14.32 -12.63 -15.03
N ASN A 204 -13.80 -11.51 -14.50
CA ASN A 204 -12.97 -11.53 -13.29
C ASN A 204 -13.68 -10.92 -12.07
N PHE A 205 -14.66 -10.05 -12.27
CA PHE A 205 -15.38 -9.41 -11.18
C PHE A 205 -16.77 -10.00 -11.05
N ASP A 206 -16.99 -10.82 -10.04
CA ASP A 206 -18.32 -11.32 -9.70
C ASP A 206 -19.20 -10.17 -9.17
N LEU A 207 -19.77 -9.41 -10.09
CA LEU A 207 -20.63 -8.26 -9.80
C LEU A 207 -21.99 -8.67 -9.23
N THR A 208 -22.32 -9.97 -9.19
CA THR A 208 -23.62 -10.48 -8.75
C THR A 208 -23.74 -10.60 -7.23
N LYS A 209 -22.63 -10.60 -6.49
CA LYS A 209 -22.63 -10.83 -5.04
C LYS A 209 -22.96 -9.64 -4.15
N LYS A 210 -23.17 -8.44 -4.70
CA LYS A 210 -23.73 -7.29 -3.93
C LYS A 210 -24.97 -6.78 -4.64
N GLY A 211 -26.11 -7.01 -4.00
CA GLY A 211 -27.46 -6.59 -4.29
C GLY A 211 -27.66 -5.66 -5.48
N SER A 212 -28.50 -6.10 -6.40
CA SER A 212 -29.15 -5.37 -7.47
C SER A 212 -28.96 -3.84 -7.48
N ALA A 213 -27.86 -3.39 -7.99
CA ALA A 213 -27.70 -2.00 -8.38
C ALA A 213 -27.25 -1.97 -9.85
N THR A 214 -28.29 -2.00 -10.68
CA THR A 214 -28.34 -1.44 -12.03
C THR A 214 -27.41 -2.01 -13.09
N THR A 215 -27.81 -3.12 -13.67
CA THR A 215 -27.54 -3.47 -15.08
C THR A 215 -28.03 -2.40 -16.10
N SER A 216 -28.53 -1.25 -15.64
CA SER A 216 -29.05 -0.20 -16.50
C SER A 216 -27.99 0.82 -16.94
N ALA A 217 -26.82 0.84 -16.33
CA ALA A 217 -25.70 1.71 -16.75
C ALA A 217 -24.83 1.09 -17.85
N LEU A 218 -25.01 -0.22 -18.14
CA LEU A 218 -24.25 -0.96 -19.14
C LEU A 218 -24.99 -1.14 -20.48
N ARG A 219 -26.18 -0.51 -20.64
CA ARG A 219 -26.94 -0.55 -21.88
C ARG A 219 -27.42 0.86 -22.26
N ARG A 220 -26.47 1.68 -22.68
CA ARG A 220 -26.73 2.82 -23.59
C ARG A 220 -25.47 3.18 -24.31
#